data_35e40b189392afc48e0ac2db42aa6fba
#
_entry.id   35e40b189392afc48e0ac2db42aa6fba
#
_cell.length_a   1.000
_cell.length_b   1.000
_cell.length_c   1.000
_cell.angle_alpha   90.00
_cell.angle_beta   90.00
_cell.angle_gamma   90.00
#
_symmetry.space_group_name_H-M   'P 1'
#
loop_
_entity.id
_entity.type
_entity.pdbx_description
1 polymer ?
#
loop_
_entity_poly.entity_id
_entity_poly.type
_entity_poly.pdbx_seq_one_letter_code
_entity_poly.pdbx_strand_id
1 'polypeptide(L)'
;MTIEAPFGRMLTAMVTPFDKDGKIDWPGVEKLAAHLVANGHDGIAVNGTTGEAPTTKSSEKEEIIRVVKSVVGPKIFVVSGAGDNETDYSINQAKRTEKAGADGLLVVAPYYNKPPQAGVVAHFKAIANATDLPLMMYDIPGRCGIEIEPDTIVELYNHAQIVALKDAKGNVASTSWVIKRCGIPVYSGDDILNLPLLSVGAVGMVSVCGHTVGKDLKEMLNSWFAGDAARALEIHQKLLPVFTGTFRTQGAILTKAALNLMGLPGGHTRLPLVDATEDQITQLRKDLIAGGVAL
;
A
#
# COMPACT_ATOMS: atom_id res chain seq x y z
N MET A 1 -14.27 -21.72 1.96
CA MET A 1 -14.54 -20.79 0.84
C MET A 1 -13.36 -19.86 0.72
N THR A 2 -12.75 -19.76 -0.45
CA THR A 2 -11.67 -18.78 -0.69
C THR A 2 -12.33 -17.40 -0.87
N ILE A 3 -11.99 -16.44 0.00
CA ILE A 3 -12.45 -15.05 -0.15
C ILE A 3 -11.81 -14.48 -1.42
N GLU A 4 -12.58 -13.79 -2.24
CA GLU A 4 -12.09 -13.15 -3.46
C GLU A 4 -11.20 -11.95 -3.12
N ALA A 5 -10.16 -11.71 -3.94
CA ALA A 5 -9.25 -10.58 -3.79
C ALA A 5 -9.61 -9.49 -4.82
N PRO A 6 -10.42 -8.48 -4.46
CA PRO A 6 -11.03 -7.53 -5.41
C PRO A 6 -10.02 -6.72 -6.23
N PHE A 7 -8.78 -6.59 -5.77
CA PHE A 7 -7.71 -5.86 -6.47
C PHE A 7 -6.51 -6.76 -6.84
N GLY A 8 -6.73 -8.10 -6.94
CA GLY A 8 -5.63 -9.05 -7.02
C GLY A 8 -5.00 -9.27 -5.65
N ARG A 9 -3.99 -10.16 -5.57
CA ARG A 9 -3.40 -10.55 -4.27
C ARG A 9 -2.15 -9.77 -3.90
N MET A 10 -1.39 -9.33 -4.91
CA MET A 10 -0.13 -8.62 -4.71
C MET A 10 -0.20 -7.20 -5.24
N LEU A 11 -0.28 -6.24 -4.33
CA LEU A 11 -0.15 -4.82 -4.64
C LEU A 11 1.13 -4.28 -4.01
N THR A 12 1.68 -3.20 -4.59
CA THR A 12 2.72 -2.40 -3.95
C THR A 12 2.28 -0.95 -3.85
N ALA A 13 2.47 -0.38 -2.65
CA ALA A 13 2.32 1.05 -2.39
C ALA A 13 3.52 1.78 -3.00
N MET A 14 3.37 2.19 -4.27
CA MET A 14 4.45 2.74 -5.09
C MET A 14 4.94 4.09 -4.54
N VAL A 15 6.27 4.27 -4.47
CA VAL A 15 6.90 5.58 -4.23
C VAL A 15 6.64 6.49 -5.43
N THR A 16 6.65 7.80 -5.20
CA THR A 16 6.64 8.81 -6.27
C THR A 16 8.07 9.30 -6.49
N PRO A 17 8.75 8.95 -7.59
CA PRO A 17 10.07 9.49 -7.89
C PRO A 17 10.02 11.01 -8.07
N PHE A 18 10.86 11.74 -7.34
CA PHE A 18 11.06 13.17 -7.54
C PHE A 18 12.50 13.43 -7.98
N ASP A 19 12.69 14.46 -8.80
CA ASP A 19 14.01 14.99 -9.12
C ASP A 19 14.58 15.79 -7.93
N LYS A 20 15.83 16.27 -8.08
CA LYS A 20 16.51 17.09 -7.05
C LYS A 20 15.81 18.42 -6.75
N ASP A 21 14.97 18.91 -7.64
CA ASP A 21 14.20 20.14 -7.48
C ASP A 21 12.79 19.86 -6.89
N GLY A 22 12.52 18.60 -6.54
CA GLY A 22 11.23 18.14 -5.99
C GLY A 22 10.11 18.04 -7.02
N LYS A 23 10.40 18.08 -8.34
CA LYS A 23 9.41 17.83 -9.38
C LYS A 23 9.26 16.32 -9.61
N ILE A 24 8.10 15.89 -10.07
CA ILE A 24 7.89 14.48 -10.41
C ILE A 24 8.75 14.10 -11.61
N ASP A 25 9.53 13.03 -11.46
CA ASP A 25 10.25 12.36 -12.54
C ASP A 25 9.28 11.43 -13.31
N TRP A 26 8.59 11.97 -14.32
CA TRP A 26 7.59 11.22 -15.08
C TRP A 26 8.17 9.97 -15.76
N PRO A 27 9.33 10.02 -16.44
CA PRO A 27 9.98 8.81 -16.95
C PRO A 27 10.30 7.80 -15.86
N GLY A 28 10.67 8.28 -14.66
CA GLY A 28 10.88 7.44 -13.49
C GLY A 28 9.60 6.76 -13.01
N VAL A 29 8.47 7.46 -12.98
CA VAL A 29 7.15 6.89 -12.67
C VAL A 29 6.80 5.76 -13.64
N GLU A 30 6.95 5.98 -14.94
CA GLU A 30 6.69 4.98 -15.99
C GLU A 30 7.57 3.73 -15.81
N LYS A 31 8.88 3.94 -15.67
CA LYS A 31 9.85 2.86 -15.50
C LYS A 31 9.57 2.04 -14.23
N LEU A 32 9.20 2.72 -13.13
CA LEU A 32 8.91 2.05 -11.88
C LEU A 32 7.60 1.24 -11.95
N ALA A 33 6.55 1.78 -12.57
CA ALA A 33 5.30 1.04 -12.80
C ALA A 33 5.54 -0.23 -13.64
N ALA A 34 6.30 -0.10 -14.73
CA ALA A 34 6.68 -1.25 -15.56
C ALA A 34 7.51 -2.29 -14.78
N HIS A 35 8.44 -1.83 -13.93
CA HIS A 35 9.23 -2.70 -13.05
C HIS A 35 8.34 -3.52 -12.10
N LEU A 36 7.35 -2.91 -11.47
CA LEU A 36 6.43 -3.60 -10.57
C LEU A 36 5.64 -4.69 -11.32
N VAL A 37 5.09 -4.36 -12.48
CA VAL A 37 4.37 -5.34 -13.32
C VAL A 37 5.27 -6.52 -13.70
N ALA A 38 6.50 -6.25 -14.15
CA ALA A 38 7.48 -7.27 -14.52
C ALA A 38 7.91 -8.17 -13.34
N ASN A 39 7.68 -7.73 -12.11
CA ASN A 39 7.95 -8.47 -10.88
C ASN A 39 6.70 -9.09 -10.24
N GLY A 40 5.62 -9.29 -11.02
CA GLY A 40 4.49 -10.14 -10.66
C GLY A 40 3.36 -9.47 -9.88
N HIS A 41 3.28 -8.14 -9.93
CA HIS A 41 2.21 -7.41 -9.25
C HIS A 41 0.87 -7.52 -9.99
N ASP A 42 -0.20 -7.74 -9.23
CA ASP A 42 -1.58 -7.75 -9.72
C ASP A 42 -2.18 -6.32 -9.69
N GLY A 43 -1.59 -5.44 -8.87
CA GLY A 43 -2.01 -4.05 -8.75
C GLY A 43 -0.92 -3.14 -8.19
N ILE A 44 -1.12 -1.85 -8.35
CA ILE A 44 -0.25 -0.78 -7.85
C ILE A 44 -1.10 0.20 -7.05
N ALA A 45 -0.72 0.46 -5.80
CA ALA A 45 -1.34 1.50 -5.00
C ALA A 45 -0.51 2.79 -5.10
N VAL A 46 -1.04 3.79 -5.79
CA VAL A 46 -0.40 5.11 -5.96
C VAL A 46 -0.95 6.13 -4.96
N ASN A 47 -0.28 7.25 -4.81
CA ASN A 47 -0.77 8.37 -3.98
C ASN A 47 -1.09 8.01 -2.53
N GLY A 48 -0.48 6.94 -2.01
CA GLY A 48 -0.55 6.58 -0.60
C GLY A 48 0.56 7.23 0.23
N THR A 49 0.71 6.78 1.48
CA THR A 49 1.76 7.25 2.40
C THR A 49 3.17 7.08 1.79
N THR A 50 3.43 5.92 1.19
CA THR A 50 4.72 5.59 0.55
C THR A 50 4.97 6.46 -0.69
N GLY A 51 3.91 6.87 -1.40
CA GLY A 51 3.95 7.80 -2.52
C GLY A 51 4.00 9.27 -2.11
N GLU A 52 4.23 9.57 -0.83
CA GLU A 52 4.32 10.93 -0.27
C GLU A 52 3.07 11.79 -0.55
N ALA A 53 1.88 11.19 -0.39
CA ALA A 53 0.60 11.85 -0.65
C ALA A 53 0.42 13.23 0.02
N PRO A 54 0.90 13.49 1.26
CA PRO A 54 0.75 14.80 1.90
C PRO A 54 1.48 15.93 1.18
N THR A 55 2.54 15.63 0.41
CA THR A 55 3.35 16.61 -0.32
C THR A 55 3.09 16.64 -1.82
N THR A 56 2.13 15.83 -2.29
CA THR A 56 1.73 15.70 -3.69
C THR A 56 0.43 16.44 -3.94
N LYS A 57 0.42 17.38 -4.90
CA LYS A 57 -0.78 18.17 -5.24
C LYS A 57 -1.84 17.30 -5.91
N SER A 58 -3.12 17.69 -5.81
CA SER A 58 -4.21 16.93 -6.45
C SER A 58 -4.02 16.76 -7.96
N SER A 59 -3.51 17.77 -8.67
CA SER A 59 -3.20 17.65 -10.11
C SER A 59 -2.07 16.67 -10.41
N GLU A 60 -1.06 16.61 -9.54
CA GLU A 60 0.01 15.62 -9.65
C GLU A 60 -0.52 14.19 -9.39
N LYS A 61 -1.39 14.02 -8.39
CA LYS A 61 -2.04 12.73 -8.08
C LYS A 61 -2.84 12.20 -9.27
N GLU A 62 -3.61 13.06 -9.93
CA GLU A 62 -4.37 12.69 -11.14
C GLU A 62 -3.44 12.25 -12.27
N GLU A 63 -2.37 13.00 -12.49
CA GLU A 63 -1.44 12.66 -13.57
C GLU A 63 -0.66 11.38 -13.29
N ILE A 64 -0.26 11.13 -12.03
CA ILE A 64 0.33 9.84 -11.62
C ILE A 64 -0.61 8.67 -11.97
N ILE A 65 -1.92 8.80 -11.70
CA ILE A 65 -2.90 7.76 -12.05
C ILE A 65 -2.90 7.52 -13.57
N ARG A 66 -3.00 8.58 -14.37
CA ARG A 66 -3.05 8.47 -15.85
C ARG A 66 -1.79 7.83 -16.41
N VAL A 67 -0.62 8.29 -15.96
CA VAL A 67 0.67 7.77 -16.40
C VAL A 67 0.81 6.29 -16.03
N VAL A 68 0.53 5.92 -14.78
CA VAL A 68 0.62 4.52 -14.34
C VAL A 68 -0.36 3.65 -15.13
N LYS A 69 -1.63 4.07 -15.27
CA LYS A 69 -2.63 3.32 -16.07
C LYS A 69 -2.19 3.12 -17.53
N SER A 70 -1.58 4.13 -18.15
CA SER A 70 -1.11 4.01 -19.54
C SER A 70 0.00 2.98 -19.71
N VAL A 71 0.86 2.82 -18.69
CA VAL A 71 1.98 1.86 -18.68
C VAL A 71 1.51 0.44 -18.38
N VAL A 72 0.66 0.27 -17.36
CA VAL A 72 0.34 -1.08 -16.86
C VAL A 72 -0.79 -1.76 -17.61
N GLY A 73 -1.61 -0.97 -18.32
CA GLY A 73 -2.74 -1.48 -19.10
C GLY A 73 -3.91 -2.00 -18.23
N PRO A 74 -4.92 -2.62 -18.88
CA PRO A 74 -6.20 -2.91 -18.22
C PRO A 74 -6.19 -4.12 -17.27
N LYS A 75 -5.13 -4.93 -17.27
CA LYS A 75 -5.06 -6.16 -16.46
C LYS A 75 -4.51 -5.92 -15.05
N ILE A 76 -3.90 -4.77 -14.82
CA ILE A 76 -3.28 -4.41 -13.55
C ILE A 76 -4.15 -3.35 -12.87
N PHE A 77 -4.53 -3.60 -11.63
CA PHE A 77 -5.32 -2.66 -10.86
C PHE A 77 -4.47 -1.44 -10.44
N VAL A 78 -5.02 -0.25 -10.62
CA VAL A 78 -4.44 0.99 -10.08
C VAL A 78 -5.39 1.52 -9.00
N VAL A 79 -4.97 1.35 -7.74
CA VAL A 79 -5.71 1.83 -6.56
C VAL A 79 -5.05 3.11 -6.08
N SER A 80 -5.81 4.18 -5.89
CA SER A 80 -5.22 5.48 -5.53
C SER A 80 -5.64 5.95 -4.14
N GLY A 81 -4.68 6.48 -3.40
CA GLY A 81 -4.94 7.16 -2.13
C GLY A 81 -5.85 8.38 -2.33
N ALA A 82 -6.97 8.41 -1.60
CA ALA A 82 -7.94 9.50 -1.60
C ALA A 82 -8.31 9.97 -0.19
N GLY A 83 -7.86 9.26 0.87
CA GLY A 83 -8.16 9.58 2.25
C GLY A 83 -7.35 10.77 2.77
N ASP A 84 -8.00 11.60 3.55
CA ASP A 84 -7.45 12.74 4.29
C ASP A 84 -8.16 12.85 5.64
N ASN A 85 -7.73 13.76 6.51
CA ASN A 85 -8.41 14.06 7.77
C ASN A 85 -9.56 15.06 7.62
N GLU A 86 -9.80 15.53 6.41
CA GLU A 86 -10.91 16.42 6.04
C GLU A 86 -11.82 15.70 5.05
N THR A 87 -13.12 15.58 5.40
CA THR A 87 -14.08 14.76 4.67
C THR A 87 -14.36 15.30 3.27
N ASP A 88 -14.59 16.62 3.13
CA ASP A 88 -14.91 17.24 1.84
C ASP A 88 -13.71 17.18 0.87
N TYR A 89 -12.48 17.33 1.40
CA TYR A 89 -11.29 17.12 0.60
C TYR A 89 -11.21 15.67 0.09
N SER A 90 -11.47 14.69 0.97
CA SER A 90 -11.46 13.27 0.60
C SER A 90 -12.53 12.93 -0.45
N ILE A 91 -13.73 13.50 -0.33
CA ILE A 91 -14.80 13.39 -1.34
C ILE A 91 -14.35 13.96 -2.69
N ASN A 92 -13.79 15.16 -2.68
CA ASN A 92 -13.29 15.79 -3.90
C ASN A 92 -12.15 14.98 -4.53
N GLN A 93 -11.23 14.47 -3.70
CA GLN A 93 -10.13 13.63 -4.18
C GLN A 93 -10.63 12.29 -4.74
N ALA A 94 -11.67 11.67 -4.16
CA ALA A 94 -12.28 10.45 -4.68
C ALA A 94 -12.85 10.66 -6.10
N LYS A 95 -13.63 11.75 -6.30
CA LYS A 95 -14.17 12.11 -7.63
C LYS A 95 -13.08 12.38 -8.66
N ARG A 96 -11.99 13.06 -8.26
CA ARG A 96 -10.85 13.33 -9.14
C ARG A 96 -10.10 12.04 -9.50
N THR A 97 -9.96 11.13 -8.54
CA THR A 97 -9.34 9.81 -8.73
C THR A 97 -10.13 8.96 -9.72
N GLU A 98 -11.45 8.92 -9.60
CA GLU A 98 -12.35 8.25 -10.53
C GLU A 98 -12.21 8.83 -11.94
N LYS A 99 -12.30 10.15 -12.07
CA LYS A 99 -12.12 10.83 -13.38
C LYS A 99 -10.74 10.61 -14.00
N ALA A 100 -9.71 10.40 -13.19
CA ALA A 100 -8.36 10.09 -13.66
C ALA A 100 -8.20 8.65 -14.16
N GLY A 101 -9.18 7.76 -13.89
CA GLY A 101 -9.24 6.39 -14.41
C GLY A 101 -8.62 5.34 -13.49
N ALA A 102 -8.56 5.57 -12.17
CA ALA A 102 -8.21 4.54 -11.20
C ALA A 102 -9.26 3.43 -11.15
N ASP A 103 -8.87 2.24 -10.70
CA ASP A 103 -9.75 1.08 -10.55
C ASP A 103 -10.32 0.95 -9.12
N GLY A 104 -9.83 1.76 -8.18
CA GLY A 104 -10.30 1.76 -6.80
C GLY A 104 -9.65 2.84 -5.94
N LEU A 105 -10.19 3.01 -4.75
CA LEU A 105 -9.73 3.96 -3.75
C LEU A 105 -9.03 3.25 -2.60
N LEU A 106 -7.95 3.85 -2.10
CA LEU A 106 -7.35 3.54 -0.79
C LEU A 106 -7.62 4.72 0.14
N VAL A 107 -8.46 4.51 1.15
CA VAL A 107 -8.88 5.57 2.06
C VAL A 107 -8.35 5.27 3.46
N VAL A 108 -7.39 6.07 3.90
CA VAL A 108 -6.81 5.98 5.25
C VAL A 108 -7.79 6.53 6.29
N ALA A 109 -7.79 5.94 7.50
CA ALA A 109 -8.52 6.50 8.63
C ALA A 109 -8.14 7.97 8.86
N PRO A 110 -9.11 8.85 9.22
CA PRO A 110 -8.81 10.26 9.46
C PRO A 110 -7.72 10.40 10.54
N TYR A 111 -6.59 10.98 10.15
CA TYR A 111 -5.43 11.13 11.02
C TYR A 111 -5.45 12.48 11.75
N TYR A 112 -4.72 12.60 12.86
CA TYR A 112 -4.47 13.82 13.62
C TYR A 112 -5.65 14.31 14.46
N ASN A 113 -6.84 14.54 13.87
CA ASN A 113 -8.02 15.09 14.55
C ASN A 113 -8.81 14.06 15.40
N LYS A 114 -8.46 12.76 15.32
CA LYS A 114 -8.95 11.67 16.19
C LYS A 114 -10.47 11.67 16.40
N PRO A 115 -11.28 11.55 15.34
CA PRO A 115 -12.74 11.49 15.50
C PRO A 115 -13.17 10.24 16.28
N PRO A 116 -14.33 10.27 16.97
CA PRO A 116 -14.94 9.08 17.53
C PRO A 116 -15.38 8.13 16.41
N GLN A 117 -15.63 6.84 16.72
CA GLN A 117 -15.98 5.83 15.73
C GLN A 117 -17.22 6.21 14.88
N ALA A 118 -18.21 6.86 15.46
CA ALA A 118 -19.35 7.39 14.69
C ALA A 118 -18.91 8.42 13.63
N GLY A 119 -17.92 9.23 13.91
CA GLY A 119 -17.31 10.15 12.95
C GLY A 119 -16.52 9.42 11.87
N VAL A 120 -15.80 8.34 12.22
CA VAL A 120 -15.11 7.46 11.26
C VAL A 120 -16.15 6.84 10.30
N VAL A 121 -17.26 6.29 10.83
CA VAL A 121 -18.34 5.74 10.00
C VAL A 121 -18.90 6.78 9.05
N ALA A 122 -19.23 7.97 9.55
CA ALA A 122 -19.78 9.05 8.72
C ALA A 122 -18.82 9.48 7.61
N HIS A 123 -17.52 9.60 7.92
CA HIS A 123 -16.47 9.96 6.98
C HIS A 123 -16.34 8.94 5.84
N PHE A 124 -16.19 7.65 6.15
CA PHE A 124 -16.08 6.60 5.12
C PHE A 124 -17.34 6.48 4.27
N LYS A 125 -18.55 6.53 4.88
CA LYS A 125 -19.81 6.50 4.13
C LYS A 125 -19.97 7.71 3.21
N ALA A 126 -19.57 8.91 3.64
CA ALA A 126 -19.64 10.10 2.80
C ALA A 126 -18.73 10.00 1.57
N ILE A 127 -17.52 9.47 1.72
CA ILE A 127 -16.58 9.23 0.61
C ILE A 127 -17.13 8.15 -0.32
N ALA A 128 -17.57 7.01 0.23
CA ALA A 128 -18.10 5.89 -0.55
C ALA A 128 -19.36 6.26 -1.36
N ASN A 129 -20.21 7.14 -0.83
CA ASN A 129 -21.38 7.65 -1.53
C ASN A 129 -21.07 8.65 -2.66
N ALA A 130 -19.83 9.14 -2.73
CA ALA A 130 -19.47 10.20 -3.67
C ALA A 130 -18.84 9.68 -4.99
N THR A 131 -18.67 8.36 -5.13
CA THR A 131 -18.00 7.69 -6.27
C THR A 131 -18.57 6.29 -6.49
N ASP A 132 -18.44 5.79 -7.71
CA ASP A 132 -18.75 4.40 -8.06
C ASP A 132 -17.54 3.45 -7.88
N LEU A 133 -16.37 3.98 -7.55
CA LEU A 133 -15.18 3.17 -7.37
C LEU A 133 -15.25 2.30 -6.09
N PRO A 134 -14.78 1.04 -6.17
CA PRO A 134 -14.61 0.22 -4.98
C PRO A 134 -13.53 0.82 -4.05
N LEU A 135 -13.81 0.79 -2.75
CA LEU A 135 -13.01 1.42 -1.71
C LEU A 135 -12.37 0.36 -0.81
N MET A 136 -11.06 0.45 -0.65
CA MET A 136 -10.28 -0.25 0.37
C MET A 136 -10.04 0.69 1.56
N MET A 137 -10.61 0.36 2.71
CA MET A 137 -10.28 1.05 3.97
C MET A 137 -8.82 0.82 4.33
N TYR A 138 -8.16 1.79 4.95
CA TYR A 138 -6.79 1.65 5.42
C TYR A 138 -6.67 2.01 6.89
N ASP A 139 -6.40 1.00 7.71
CA ASP A 139 -6.23 1.11 9.15
C ASP A 139 -4.75 1.04 9.55
N ILE A 140 -4.22 2.17 10.05
CA ILE A 140 -2.83 2.30 10.50
C ILE A 140 -2.73 3.23 11.72
N PRO A 141 -3.12 2.75 12.91
CA PRO A 141 -3.21 3.57 14.12
C PRO A 141 -1.88 4.18 14.53
N GLY A 142 -0.75 3.55 14.24
CA GLY A 142 0.58 4.10 14.48
C GLY A 142 0.87 5.42 13.76
N ARG A 143 0.14 5.71 12.67
CA ARG A 143 0.22 6.99 11.94
C ARG A 143 -0.98 7.89 12.17
N CYS A 144 -2.18 7.30 12.26
CA CYS A 144 -3.43 8.07 12.36
C CYS A 144 -3.71 8.55 13.79
N GLY A 145 -3.19 7.86 14.79
CA GLY A 145 -3.49 8.12 16.20
C GLY A 145 -4.86 7.60 16.65
N ILE A 146 -5.60 6.95 15.75
CA ILE A 146 -6.82 6.17 16.00
C ILE A 146 -6.78 4.91 15.17
N GLU A 147 -7.50 3.86 15.60
CA GLU A 147 -7.80 2.68 14.80
C GLU A 147 -9.23 2.73 14.27
N ILE A 148 -9.51 1.95 13.24
CA ILE A 148 -10.88 1.61 12.87
C ILE A 148 -11.25 0.37 13.70
N GLU A 149 -12.14 0.55 14.68
CA GLU A 149 -12.53 -0.55 15.59
C GLU A 149 -13.21 -1.68 14.83
N PRO A 150 -13.13 -2.94 15.32
CA PRO A 150 -13.73 -4.10 14.65
C PRO A 150 -15.23 -3.94 14.35
N ASP A 151 -16.00 -3.35 15.27
CA ASP A 151 -17.44 -3.11 15.06
C ASP A 151 -17.68 -2.08 13.95
N THR A 152 -16.85 -1.06 13.88
CA THR A 152 -16.86 -0.04 12.83
C THR A 152 -16.53 -0.64 11.46
N ILE A 153 -15.53 -1.54 11.38
CA ILE A 153 -15.20 -2.24 10.12
C ILE A 153 -16.38 -3.08 9.65
N VAL A 154 -17.00 -3.84 10.56
CA VAL A 154 -18.17 -4.68 10.25
C VAL A 154 -19.35 -3.83 9.77
N GLU A 155 -19.62 -2.68 10.41
CA GLU A 155 -20.66 -1.75 9.98
C GLU A 155 -20.36 -1.18 8.59
N LEU A 156 -19.13 -0.73 8.35
CA LEU A 156 -18.72 -0.11 7.09
C LEU A 156 -18.75 -1.10 5.92
N TYR A 157 -18.39 -2.36 6.14
CA TYR A 157 -18.42 -3.40 5.09
C TYR A 157 -19.83 -3.74 4.59
N ASN A 158 -20.90 -3.30 5.27
CA ASN A 158 -22.26 -3.40 4.73
C ASN A 158 -22.52 -2.39 3.60
N HIS A 159 -21.62 -1.44 3.33
CA HIS A 159 -21.73 -0.49 2.23
C HIS A 159 -21.18 -1.09 0.93
N ALA A 160 -21.95 -1.04 -0.15
CA ALA A 160 -21.62 -1.73 -1.41
C ALA A 160 -20.26 -1.35 -2.01
N GLN A 161 -19.84 -0.09 -1.89
CA GLN A 161 -18.53 0.38 -2.38
C GLN A 161 -17.36 0.03 -1.45
N ILE A 162 -17.58 -0.36 -0.20
CA ILE A 162 -16.49 -0.71 0.72
C ILE A 162 -16.22 -2.21 0.61
N VAL A 163 -15.18 -2.57 -0.14
CA VAL A 163 -14.94 -3.95 -0.58
C VAL A 163 -13.75 -4.63 0.08
N ALA A 164 -12.88 -3.88 0.76
CA ALA A 164 -11.66 -4.43 1.36
C ALA A 164 -11.14 -3.58 2.53
N LEU A 165 -10.24 -4.19 3.30
CA LEU A 165 -9.45 -3.55 4.35
C LEU A 165 -7.96 -3.77 4.08
N LYS A 166 -7.15 -2.69 4.04
CA LYS A 166 -5.71 -2.76 4.25
C LYS A 166 -5.44 -2.62 5.74
N ASP A 167 -4.94 -3.67 6.35
CA ASP A 167 -4.64 -3.75 7.78
C ASP A 167 -3.14 -3.57 8.05
N ALA A 168 -2.78 -2.49 8.73
CA ALA A 168 -1.44 -2.20 9.21
C ALA A 168 -1.44 -1.85 10.72
N LYS A 169 -2.41 -2.40 11.49
CA LYS A 169 -2.48 -2.16 12.93
C LYS A 169 -1.59 -3.09 13.76
N GLY A 170 -1.13 -4.21 13.20
CA GLY A 170 -0.25 -5.14 13.90
C GLY A 170 -0.95 -6.08 14.89
N ASN A 171 -2.28 -6.19 14.84
CA ASN A 171 -3.07 -7.04 15.74
C ASN A 171 -3.76 -8.17 14.96
N VAL A 172 -3.01 -9.27 14.74
CA VAL A 172 -3.47 -10.45 13.98
C VAL A 172 -4.75 -11.08 14.58
N ALA A 173 -4.89 -11.07 15.91
CA ALA A 173 -6.09 -11.59 16.58
C ALA A 173 -7.33 -10.74 16.25
N SER A 174 -7.21 -9.40 16.26
CA SER A 174 -8.28 -8.49 15.83
C SER A 174 -8.68 -8.72 14.38
N THR A 175 -7.70 -8.87 13.49
CA THR A 175 -7.94 -9.16 12.07
C THR A 175 -8.69 -10.48 11.88
N SER A 176 -8.29 -11.53 12.59
CA SER A 176 -8.96 -12.84 12.57
C SER A 176 -10.44 -12.73 12.97
N TRP A 177 -10.76 -11.95 14.02
CA TRP A 177 -12.13 -11.71 14.46
C TRP A 177 -12.94 -10.94 13.43
N VAL A 178 -12.37 -9.91 12.81
CA VAL A 178 -13.04 -9.12 11.76
C VAL A 178 -13.39 -10.00 10.56
N ILE A 179 -12.43 -10.78 10.05
CA ILE A 179 -12.67 -11.72 8.94
C ILE A 179 -13.78 -12.72 9.30
N LYS A 180 -13.72 -13.32 10.49
CA LYS A 180 -14.75 -14.27 10.94
C LYS A 180 -16.14 -13.64 11.01
N ARG A 181 -16.24 -12.37 11.41
CA ARG A 181 -17.54 -11.70 11.64
C ARG A 181 -18.23 -11.26 10.36
N CYS A 182 -17.50 -10.78 9.38
CA CYS A 182 -18.10 -10.22 8.16
C CYS A 182 -17.52 -10.74 6.84
N GLY A 183 -16.41 -11.47 6.85
CA GLY A 183 -15.80 -12.01 5.63
C GLY A 183 -15.13 -10.95 4.74
N ILE A 184 -14.84 -9.75 5.26
CA ILE A 184 -14.17 -8.71 4.49
C ILE A 184 -12.82 -9.19 3.96
N PRO A 185 -12.52 -8.97 2.66
CA PRO A 185 -11.18 -9.19 2.12
C PRO A 185 -10.14 -8.29 2.82
N VAL A 186 -9.17 -8.91 3.50
CA VAL A 186 -8.11 -8.18 4.19
C VAL A 186 -6.81 -8.29 3.42
N TYR A 187 -6.14 -7.17 3.20
CA TYR A 187 -4.79 -7.07 2.68
C TYR A 187 -3.83 -6.67 3.79
N SER A 188 -2.72 -7.39 3.91
CA SER A 188 -1.63 -6.95 4.80
C SER A 188 -1.09 -5.60 4.34
N GLY A 189 -0.98 -4.67 5.26
CA GLY A 189 -0.37 -3.36 5.04
C GLY A 189 1.03 -3.22 5.65
N ASP A 190 1.55 -4.32 6.23
CA ASP A 190 2.86 -4.40 6.87
C ASP A 190 3.60 -5.66 6.39
N ASP A 191 4.76 -5.47 5.76
CA ASP A 191 5.48 -6.55 5.08
C ASP A 191 5.89 -7.69 6.03
N ILE A 192 6.28 -7.39 7.26
CA ILE A 192 6.64 -8.42 8.25
C ILE A 192 5.42 -9.25 8.71
N LEU A 193 4.22 -8.73 8.50
CA LEU A 193 2.97 -9.40 8.85
C LEU A 193 2.27 -10.05 7.64
N ASN A 194 2.87 -10.03 6.45
CA ASN A 194 2.25 -10.62 5.27
C ASN A 194 1.85 -12.08 5.51
N LEU A 195 2.78 -12.95 5.86
CA LEU A 195 2.48 -14.37 6.11
C LEU A 195 1.61 -14.60 7.37
N PRO A 196 1.87 -13.95 8.52
CA PRO A 196 0.97 -14.03 9.68
C PRO A 196 -0.49 -13.67 9.36
N LEU A 197 -0.74 -12.63 8.58
CA LEU A 197 -2.11 -12.24 8.21
C LEU A 197 -2.74 -13.20 7.19
N LEU A 198 -1.95 -13.76 6.24
CA LEU A 198 -2.42 -14.83 5.38
C LEU A 198 -2.88 -16.05 6.18
N SER A 199 -2.18 -16.40 7.27
CA SER A 199 -2.52 -17.55 8.11
C SER A 199 -3.86 -17.43 8.83
N VAL A 200 -4.38 -16.22 9.01
CA VAL A 200 -5.71 -15.96 9.60
C VAL A 200 -6.76 -15.56 8.57
N GLY A 201 -6.46 -15.66 7.27
CA GLY A 201 -7.44 -15.51 6.20
C GLY A 201 -7.33 -14.22 5.37
N ALA A 202 -6.25 -13.45 5.49
CA ALA A 202 -6.01 -12.35 4.55
C ALA A 202 -5.88 -12.86 3.11
N VAL A 203 -6.31 -12.04 2.15
CA VAL A 203 -6.38 -12.42 0.74
C VAL A 203 -5.17 -12.00 -0.08
N GLY A 204 -4.33 -11.12 0.48
CA GLY A 204 -3.18 -10.56 -0.22
C GLY A 204 -2.46 -9.50 0.61
N MET A 205 -1.69 -8.65 -0.07
CA MET A 205 -0.91 -7.59 0.55
C MET A 205 -0.90 -6.31 -0.28
N VAL A 206 -0.69 -5.19 0.41
CA VAL A 206 -0.29 -3.90 -0.17
C VAL A 206 1.09 -3.57 0.40
N SER A 207 2.09 -4.18 -0.20
CA SER A 207 3.50 -4.20 0.24
C SER A 207 4.19 -2.85 0.01
N VAL A 208 5.28 -2.61 0.72
CA VAL A 208 6.30 -1.60 0.39
C VAL A 208 7.55 -2.31 -0.16
N CYS A 209 7.96 -3.42 0.43
CA CYS A 209 9.12 -4.20 0.01
C CYS A 209 8.95 -4.84 -1.37
N GLY A 210 7.73 -4.89 -1.92
CA GLY A 210 7.46 -5.31 -3.29
C GLY A 210 8.26 -4.55 -4.37
N HIS A 211 8.76 -3.35 -4.06
CA HIS A 211 9.67 -2.61 -4.94
C HIS A 211 10.98 -3.36 -5.21
N THR A 212 11.51 -4.07 -4.21
CA THR A 212 12.83 -4.72 -4.24
C THR A 212 12.77 -6.23 -4.33
N VAL A 213 11.74 -6.86 -3.74
CA VAL A 213 11.59 -8.32 -3.63
C VAL A 213 10.25 -8.83 -4.17
N GLY A 214 9.70 -8.14 -5.18
CA GLY A 214 8.38 -8.44 -5.73
C GLY A 214 8.20 -9.90 -6.18
N LYS A 215 9.19 -10.48 -6.86
CA LYS A 215 9.14 -11.89 -7.30
C LYS A 215 9.08 -12.87 -6.14
N ASP A 216 9.90 -12.66 -5.10
CA ASP A 216 9.87 -13.51 -3.91
C ASP A 216 8.53 -13.42 -3.18
N LEU A 217 7.96 -12.20 -3.04
CA LEU A 217 6.64 -12.00 -2.43
C LEU A 217 5.53 -12.67 -3.25
N LYS A 218 5.60 -12.60 -4.58
CA LYS A 218 4.65 -13.28 -5.46
C LYS A 218 4.77 -14.80 -5.31
N GLU A 219 5.99 -15.34 -5.23
CA GLU A 219 6.22 -16.76 -4.98
C GLU A 219 5.69 -17.17 -3.61
N MET A 220 5.92 -16.37 -2.56
CA MET A 220 5.39 -16.62 -1.21
C MET A 220 3.85 -16.72 -1.22
N LEU A 221 3.16 -15.79 -1.90
CA LEU A 221 1.70 -15.83 -2.07
C LEU A 221 1.25 -17.08 -2.82
N ASN A 222 1.90 -17.39 -3.93
CA ASN A 222 1.56 -18.56 -4.75
C ASN A 222 1.73 -19.87 -3.97
N SER A 223 2.83 -20.01 -3.23
CA SER A 223 3.10 -21.18 -2.36
C SER A 223 2.04 -21.30 -1.26
N TRP A 224 1.72 -20.19 -0.58
CA TRP A 224 0.69 -20.19 0.46
C TRP A 224 -0.67 -20.66 -0.06
N PHE A 225 -1.15 -20.10 -1.18
CA PHE A 225 -2.45 -20.44 -1.74
C PHE A 225 -2.46 -21.81 -2.44
N ALA A 226 -1.30 -22.36 -2.81
CA ALA A 226 -1.16 -23.75 -3.26
C ALA A 226 -1.11 -24.76 -2.11
N GLY A 227 -1.10 -24.31 -0.84
CA GLY A 227 -1.02 -25.17 0.34
C GLY A 227 0.40 -25.50 0.79
N ASP A 228 1.43 -24.95 0.14
CA ASP A 228 2.84 -25.12 0.52
C ASP A 228 3.25 -24.06 1.55
N ALA A 229 2.74 -24.22 2.77
CA ALA A 229 3.04 -23.31 3.89
C ALA A 229 4.54 -23.34 4.28
N ALA A 230 5.23 -24.47 4.06
CA ALA A 230 6.65 -24.57 4.38
C ALA A 230 7.48 -23.68 3.46
N ARG A 231 7.21 -23.71 2.15
CA ARG A 231 7.89 -22.83 1.18
C ARG A 231 7.55 -21.36 1.43
N ALA A 232 6.30 -21.03 1.72
CA ALA A 232 5.90 -19.68 2.07
C ALA A 232 6.66 -19.16 3.31
N LEU A 233 6.83 -20.00 4.33
CA LEU A 233 7.59 -19.66 5.55
C LEU A 233 9.07 -19.46 5.26
N GLU A 234 9.68 -20.31 4.45
CA GLU A 234 11.08 -20.19 4.04
C GLU A 234 11.35 -18.83 3.37
N ILE A 235 10.48 -18.44 2.41
CA ILE A 235 10.59 -17.16 1.72
C ILE A 235 10.40 -16.00 2.71
N HIS A 236 9.38 -16.06 3.55
CA HIS A 236 9.14 -15.04 4.57
C HIS A 236 10.36 -14.82 5.47
N GLN A 237 10.95 -15.91 5.97
CA GLN A 237 12.14 -15.84 6.86
C GLN A 237 13.38 -15.30 6.11
N LYS A 238 13.60 -15.69 4.86
CA LYS A 238 14.64 -15.14 3.99
C LYS A 238 14.52 -13.61 3.87
N LEU A 239 13.30 -13.09 3.78
CA LEU A 239 13.03 -11.68 3.52
C LEU A 239 12.99 -10.80 4.79
N LEU A 240 13.05 -11.37 5.99
CA LEU A 240 13.01 -10.60 7.26
C LEU A 240 14.03 -9.43 7.31
N PRO A 241 15.28 -9.58 6.84
CA PRO A 241 16.22 -8.46 6.79
C PRO A 241 15.72 -7.30 5.92
N VAL A 242 15.09 -7.60 4.77
CA VAL A 242 14.52 -6.57 3.86
C VAL A 242 13.34 -5.87 4.52
N PHE A 243 12.42 -6.63 5.13
CA PHE A 243 11.26 -6.08 5.83
C PHE A 243 11.69 -5.14 6.96
N THR A 244 12.60 -5.58 7.81
CA THR A 244 13.13 -4.78 8.92
C THR A 244 13.95 -3.60 8.41
N GLY A 245 14.82 -3.84 7.41
CA GLY A 245 15.72 -2.84 6.86
C GLY A 245 14.98 -1.66 6.26
N THR A 246 13.95 -1.92 5.45
CA THR A 246 13.14 -0.90 4.77
C THR A 246 12.42 0.05 5.75
N PHE A 247 12.10 -0.42 6.95
CA PHE A 247 11.34 0.34 7.95
C PHE A 247 12.16 0.82 9.17
N ARG A 248 13.52 0.85 9.07
CA ARG A 248 14.36 1.45 10.13
C ARG A 248 14.12 2.94 10.32
N THR A 249 13.58 3.61 9.32
CA THR A 249 13.02 4.96 9.39
C THR A 249 11.71 4.98 8.58
N GLN A 250 11.23 6.16 8.17
CA GLN A 250 10.02 6.25 7.35
C GLN A 250 10.23 5.50 6.01
N GLY A 251 9.34 4.54 5.71
CA GLY A 251 9.54 3.56 4.65
C GLY A 251 9.80 4.15 3.25
N ALA A 252 9.22 5.32 2.90
CA ALA A 252 9.49 5.95 1.60
C ALA A 252 10.98 6.32 1.43
N ILE A 253 11.64 6.80 2.49
CA ILE A 253 13.05 7.20 2.48
C ILE A 253 13.93 6.02 2.06
N LEU A 254 13.81 4.90 2.79
CA LEU A 254 14.68 3.75 2.54
C LEU A 254 14.26 2.94 1.30
N THR A 255 12.99 2.96 0.93
CA THR A 255 12.56 2.37 -0.35
C THR A 255 13.17 3.10 -1.55
N LYS A 256 13.18 4.43 -1.54
CA LYS A 256 13.83 5.23 -2.58
C LYS A 256 15.35 4.99 -2.63
N ALA A 257 15.99 4.95 -1.47
CA ALA A 257 17.41 4.60 -1.39
C ALA A 257 17.69 3.18 -1.93
N ALA A 258 16.85 2.19 -1.62
CA ALA A 258 16.96 0.84 -2.14
C ALA A 258 16.83 0.79 -3.67
N LEU A 259 15.85 1.47 -4.23
CA LEU A 259 15.65 1.58 -5.68
C LEU A 259 16.87 2.23 -6.35
N ASN A 260 17.40 3.33 -5.78
CA ASN A 260 18.58 3.98 -6.31
C ASN A 260 19.82 3.06 -6.27
N LEU A 261 19.97 2.24 -5.20
CA LEU A 261 21.03 1.23 -5.11
C LEU A 261 20.90 0.13 -6.20
N MET A 262 19.66 -0.18 -6.62
CA MET A 262 19.37 -1.14 -7.70
C MET A 262 19.43 -0.52 -9.10
N GLY A 263 19.80 0.75 -9.26
CA GLY A 263 19.77 1.46 -10.54
C GLY A 263 18.35 1.72 -11.09
N LEU A 264 17.36 1.72 -10.20
CA LEU A 264 15.96 2.01 -10.49
C LEU A 264 15.59 3.44 -10.05
N PRO A 265 14.54 4.03 -10.60
CA PRO A 265 14.16 5.42 -10.32
C PRO A 265 13.50 5.57 -8.93
N GLY A 266 14.29 5.55 -7.86
CA GLY A 266 13.84 5.91 -6.51
C GLY A 266 13.62 7.42 -6.37
N GLY A 267 14.48 8.20 -6.99
CA GLY A 267 14.48 9.66 -6.91
C GLY A 267 14.83 10.19 -5.53
N HIS A 268 14.40 11.42 -5.25
CA HIS A 268 14.56 12.13 -4.00
C HIS A 268 13.23 12.21 -3.24
N THR A 269 13.29 12.59 -1.95
CA THR A 269 12.10 12.86 -1.14
C THR A 269 11.71 14.35 -1.18
N ARG A 270 10.45 14.68 -0.86
CA ARG A 270 10.02 16.05 -0.59
C ARG A 270 9.96 16.33 0.89
N LEU A 271 10.37 17.53 1.31
CA LEU A 271 10.19 17.96 2.71
C LEU A 271 8.72 17.79 3.15
N PRO A 272 8.47 17.37 4.40
CA PRO A 272 9.42 17.25 5.51
C PRO A 272 10.27 15.98 5.53
N LEU A 273 10.09 15.04 4.60
CA LEU A 273 11.00 13.90 4.46
C LEU A 273 12.32 14.38 3.83
N VAL A 274 13.41 13.75 4.26
CA VAL A 274 14.75 13.96 3.74
C VAL A 274 15.30 12.66 3.18
N ASP A 275 16.26 12.74 2.27
CA ASP A 275 16.91 11.55 1.72
C ASP A 275 17.66 10.77 2.82
N ALA A 276 17.87 9.47 2.58
CA ALA A 276 18.60 8.62 3.49
C ALA A 276 20.06 9.10 3.66
N THR A 277 20.57 9.05 4.90
CA THR A 277 21.98 9.33 5.19
C THR A 277 22.88 8.20 4.70
N GLU A 278 24.17 8.47 4.55
CA GLU A 278 25.18 7.46 4.14
C GLU A 278 25.20 6.24 5.09
N ASP A 279 25.05 6.46 6.40
CA ASP A 279 24.96 5.38 7.39
C ASP A 279 23.72 4.53 7.20
N GLN A 280 22.57 5.16 6.93
CA GLN A 280 21.32 4.46 6.64
C GLN A 280 21.43 3.65 5.34
N ILE A 281 22.04 4.21 4.29
CA ILE A 281 22.28 3.53 3.01
C ILE A 281 23.23 2.34 3.20
N THR A 282 24.28 2.51 3.98
CA THR A 282 25.25 1.46 4.28
C THR A 282 24.57 0.28 5.02
N GLN A 283 23.74 0.56 6.01
CA GLN A 283 23.01 -0.49 6.72
C GLN A 283 21.95 -1.14 5.84
N LEU A 284 21.17 -0.35 5.09
CA LEU A 284 20.18 -0.84 4.15
C LEU A 284 20.77 -1.81 3.12
N ARG A 285 21.96 -1.47 2.57
CA ARG A 285 22.69 -2.35 1.63
C ARG A 285 22.94 -3.73 2.23
N LYS A 286 23.36 -3.80 3.51
CA LYS A 286 23.59 -5.07 4.21
C LYS A 286 22.28 -5.85 4.35
N ASP A 287 21.21 -5.17 4.73
CA ASP A 287 19.89 -5.78 4.91
C ASP A 287 19.33 -6.34 3.58
N LEU A 288 19.49 -5.59 2.48
CA LEU A 288 19.06 -6.01 1.13
C LEU A 288 19.86 -7.24 0.65
N ILE A 289 21.19 -7.23 0.80
CA ILE A 289 22.04 -8.37 0.43
C ILE A 289 21.69 -9.60 1.27
N ALA A 290 21.48 -9.44 2.59
CA ALA A 290 21.09 -10.54 3.48
C ALA A 290 19.73 -11.17 3.08
N GLY A 291 18.82 -10.39 2.52
CA GLY A 291 17.55 -10.88 1.96
C GLY A 291 17.64 -11.37 0.50
N GLY A 292 18.84 -11.36 -0.10
CA GLY A 292 19.07 -11.89 -1.45
C GLY A 292 18.79 -10.90 -2.59
N VAL A 293 18.71 -9.60 -2.29
CA VAL A 293 18.54 -8.58 -3.33
C VAL A 293 19.88 -8.33 -4.05
N ALA A 294 19.86 -8.38 -5.36
CA ALA A 294 21.01 -7.99 -6.20
C ALA A 294 21.09 -6.46 -6.31
N LEU A 295 22.27 -5.90 -6.08
CA LEU A 295 22.55 -4.45 -6.10
C LEU A 295 23.60 -4.10 -7.13
#